data_58cec99d627f3f0b3d745152caad9368
#
_entry.id   58cec99d627f3f0b3d745152caad9368
#
_cell.length_a   1.000
_cell.length_b   1.000
_cell.length_c   1.000
_cell.angle_alpha   90.00
_cell.angle_beta   90.00
_cell.angle_gamma   90.00
#
_symmetry.space_group_name_H-M   'P 1'
#
loop_
_entity.id
_entity.type
_entity.pdbx_description
1 polymer ?
#
loop_
_entity_poly.entity_id
_entity_poly.type
_entity_poly.pdbx_seq_one_letter_code
_entity_poly.pdbx_strand_id
1 'polypeptide(L)'
;MKIKYFLMAAVVALMTACGTATKVPLTGRTHRISISDAQLLSLSNQEYTKFMASAKRSTDAKNTAMVQRVGRNLANAVETYLRNNGYANEINNFKWEFNLVQDKQANAFCMPGGKIVVYEGLLPYTQNEASLAIVLGHEIAHAVAKHSAEQITKQMNQQMGTNILGTVLNSTGGSGVGDIASQVAGGYFSFRNLKYSRDNESEADYMGLIFAAMAGYDPANAVTFWQRMAAATNSSRSEILSDHPSDARRIENIKKWLPEAEKYYRGRGSNRVSSTGYPQSSKTLHIGGSSSSKRSNRR
;
A
#
# COMPACT_ATOMS: atom_id res chain seq x y z
N MET A 1 -34.63 36.79 2.77
CA MET A 1 -34.77 35.40 2.29
C MET A 1 -33.59 34.93 1.42
N LYS A 2 -33.05 35.71 0.50
CA LYS A 2 -31.97 35.30 -0.43
C LYS A 2 -30.64 34.85 0.25
N ILE A 3 -30.26 35.44 1.38
CA ILE A 3 -29.02 35.10 2.11
C ILE A 3 -29.08 33.70 2.75
N LYS A 4 -30.27 33.26 3.23
CA LYS A 4 -30.44 31.92 3.81
C LYS A 4 -30.28 30.80 2.77
N TYR A 5 -30.75 31.04 1.54
CA TYR A 5 -30.57 30.08 0.44
C TYR A 5 -29.12 30.03 -0.08
N PHE A 6 -28.41 31.16 -0.01
CA PHE A 6 -26.99 31.20 -0.39
C PHE A 6 -26.11 30.46 0.62
N LEU A 7 -26.39 30.61 1.90
CA LEU A 7 -25.70 29.84 2.98
C LEU A 7 -26.03 28.34 2.89
N MET A 8 -27.26 27.98 2.58
CA MET A 8 -27.67 26.60 2.46
C MET A 8 -27.08 25.93 1.19
N ALA A 9 -26.98 26.66 0.07
CA ALA A 9 -26.30 26.22 -1.15
C ALA A 9 -24.77 26.07 -0.93
N ALA A 10 -24.14 26.96 -0.16
CA ALA A 10 -22.72 26.86 0.19
C ALA A 10 -22.43 25.65 1.09
N VAL A 11 -23.33 25.34 2.05
CA VAL A 11 -23.19 24.15 2.93
C VAL A 11 -23.40 22.87 2.13
N VAL A 12 -24.31 22.83 1.16
CA VAL A 12 -24.49 21.66 0.27
C VAL A 12 -23.30 21.48 -0.68
N ALA A 13 -22.70 22.57 -1.18
CA ALA A 13 -21.48 22.50 -1.99
C ALA A 13 -20.26 22.00 -1.21
N LEU A 14 -20.17 22.29 0.10
CA LEU A 14 -19.13 21.77 0.99
C LEU A 14 -19.28 20.27 1.29
N MET A 15 -20.49 19.72 1.17
CA MET A 15 -20.74 18.27 1.37
C MET A 15 -20.27 17.42 0.19
N THR A 16 -20.10 17.99 -1.00
CA THR A 16 -19.62 17.26 -2.20
C THR A 16 -18.10 17.14 -2.29
N ALA A 17 -17.35 17.80 -1.39
CA ALA A 17 -15.90 17.65 -1.29
C ALA A 17 -15.44 16.35 -0.55
N CYS A 18 -16.38 15.52 -0.09
CA CYS A 18 -16.09 14.22 0.50
C CYS A 18 -15.82 13.21 -0.62
N GLY A 19 -14.56 12.79 -0.78
CA GLY A 19 -14.13 11.80 -1.76
C GLY A 19 -15.01 10.54 -1.83
N THR A 20 -14.90 9.81 -2.92
CA THR A 20 -15.65 8.58 -3.17
C THR A 20 -15.32 7.53 -2.10
N ALA A 21 -16.35 6.98 -1.47
CA ALA A 21 -16.19 5.87 -0.55
C ALA A 21 -16.13 4.56 -1.34
N THR A 22 -15.02 3.84 -1.22
CA THR A 22 -14.81 2.54 -1.86
C THR A 22 -14.38 1.49 -0.85
N LYS A 23 -14.52 0.22 -1.20
CA LYS A 23 -14.09 -0.88 -0.36
C LYS A 23 -12.73 -1.41 -0.82
N VAL A 24 -11.84 -1.63 0.14
CA VAL A 24 -10.57 -2.32 -0.10
C VAL A 24 -10.86 -3.78 -0.44
N PRO A 25 -10.31 -4.32 -1.53
CA PRO A 25 -10.41 -5.74 -1.85
C PRO A 25 -9.88 -6.60 -0.69
N LEU A 26 -10.41 -7.78 -0.51
CA LEU A 26 -10.05 -8.78 0.50
C LEU A 26 -10.48 -8.41 1.94
N THR A 27 -10.22 -7.20 2.42
CA THR A 27 -10.52 -6.76 3.79
C THR A 27 -11.93 -6.19 3.94
N GLY A 28 -12.49 -5.64 2.85
CA GLY A 28 -13.80 -4.97 2.86
C GLY A 28 -13.81 -3.64 3.64
N ARG A 29 -12.64 -3.16 4.11
CA ARG A 29 -12.51 -1.86 4.77
C ARG A 29 -12.97 -0.74 3.83
N THR A 30 -13.77 0.17 4.32
CA THR A 30 -14.19 1.35 3.57
C THR A 30 -13.17 2.47 3.75
N HIS A 31 -12.75 3.07 2.65
CA HIS A 31 -11.91 4.26 2.65
C HIS A 31 -12.49 5.36 1.75
N ARG A 32 -12.03 6.59 1.91
CA ARG A 32 -12.43 7.75 1.11
C ARG A 32 -11.24 8.26 0.34
N ILE A 33 -11.40 8.43 -0.98
CA ILE A 33 -10.37 8.88 -1.90
C ILE A 33 -10.89 10.08 -2.67
N SER A 34 -10.14 11.19 -2.67
CA SER A 34 -10.47 12.43 -3.37
C SER A 34 -9.68 12.64 -4.66
N ILE A 35 -8.56 11.93 -4.84
CA ILE A 35 -7.77 11.93 -6.08
C ILE A 35 -8.30 10.85 -7.01
N SER A 36 -8.47 11.15 -8.31
CA SER A 36 -8.87 10.14 -9.28
C SER A 36 -7.71 9.18 -9.61
N ASP A 37 -8.05 7.94 -10.02
CA ASP A 37 -7.04 6.96 -10.45
C ASP A 37 -6.17 7.50 -11.59
N ALA A 38 -6.76 8.20 -12.57
CA ALA A 38 -6.01 8.78 -13.69
C ALA A 38 -4.96 9.81 -13.23
N GLN A 39 -5.32 10.69 -12.29
CA GLN A 39 -4.39 11.66 -11.71
C GLN A 39 -3.28 10.97 -10.89
N LEU A 40 -3.66 10.01 -10.04
CA LEU A 40 -2.71 9.25 -9.23
C LEU A 40 -1.69 8.51 -10.10
N LEU A 41 -2.15 7.81 -11.14
CA LEU A 41 -1.31 7.07 -12.08
C LEU A 41 -0.40 7.99 -12.89
N SER A 42 -0.90 9.16 -13.30
CA SER A 42 -0.08 10.17 -14.00
C SER A 42 1.09 10.63 -13.13
N LEU A 43 0.83 11.01 -11.86
CA LEU A 43 1.85 11.44 -10.91
C LEU A 43 2.85 10.31 -10.61
N SER A 44 2.34 9.11 -10.39
CA SER A 44 3.17 7.92 -10.13
C SER A 44 4.10 7.61 -11.30
N ASN A 45 3.59 7.63 -12.54
CA ASN A 45 4.40 7.37 -13.72
C ASN A 45 5.50 8.44 -13.92
N GLN A 46 5.22 9.70 -13.63
CA GLN A 46 6.21 10.77 -13.70
C GLN A 46 7.35 10.53 -12.69
N GLU A 47 7.02 10.24 -11.42
CA GLU A 47 8.02 9.96 -10.40
C GLU A 47 8.81 8.69 -10.73
N TYR A 48 8.12 7.62 -11.13
CA TYR A 48 8.77 6.37 -11.51
C TYR A 48 9.76 6.54 -12.67
N THR A 49 9.37 7.26 -13.72
CA THR A 49 10.25 7.54 -14.86
C THR A 49 11.49 8.32 -14.43
N LYS A 50 11.29 9.35 -13.60
CA LYS A 50 12.38 10.17 -13.06
C LYS A 50 13.32 9.33 -12.18
N PHE A 51 12.76 8.48 -11.31
CA PHE A 51 13.55 7.56 -10.49
C PHE A 51 14.37 6.60 -11.36
N MET A 52 13.73 5.92 -12.31
CA MET A 52 14.40 4.90 -13.14
C MET A 52 15.43 5.49 -14.10
N ALA A 53 15.36 6.79 -14.43
CA ALA A 53 16.37 7.48 -15.21
C ALA A 53 17.70 7.66 -14.43
N SER A 54 17.65 7.73 -13.10
CA SER A 54 18.82 7.89 -12.22
C SER A 54 19.26 6.58 -11.56
N ALA A 55 18.36 5.61 -11.42
CA ALA A 55 18.63 4.34 -10.76
C ALA A 55 19.53 3.44 -11.63
N LYS A 56 20.52 2.82 -11.02
CA LYS A 56 21.35 1.81 -11.69
C LYS A 56 20.64 0.47 -11.62
N ARG A 57 20.21 -0.07 -12.75
CA ARG A 57 19.65 -1.42 -12.81
C ARG A 57 20.69 -2.44 -12.37
N SER A 58 20.24 -3.50 -11.69
CA SER A 58 21.12 -4.60 -11.33
C SER A 58 21.70 -5.28 -12.57
N THR A 59 22.96 -5.65 -12.48
CA THR A 59 23.65 -6.51 -13.47
C THR A 59 23.57 -7.99 -13.10
N ASP A 60 23.03 -8.34 -11.92
CA ASP A 60 22.80 -9.71 -11.49
C ASP A 60 21.56 -10.28 -12.19
N ALA A 61 21.80 -10.97 -13.30
CA ALA A 61 20.74 -11.58 -14.11
C ALA A 61 19.92 -12.63 -13.34
N LYS A 62 20.55 -13.39 -12.43
CA LYS A 62 19.89 -14.43 -11.62
C LYS A 62 18.90 -13.81 -10.65
N ASN A 63 19.33 -12.83 -9.88
CA ASN A 63 18.49 -12.15 -8.91
C ASN A 63 17.42 -11.29 -9.60
N THR A 64 17.74 -10.65 -10.72
CA THR A 64 16.76 -9.92 -11.54
C THR A 64 15.65 -10.85 -12.03
N ALA A 65 16.00 -12.03 -12.57
CA ALA A 65 15.02 -13.03 -13.01
C ALA A 65 14.18 -13.55 -11.83
N MET A 66 14.76 -13.70 -10.63
CA MET A 66 14.04 -14.11 -9.43
C MET A 66 12.99 -13.04 -9.04
N VAL A 67 13.38 -11.77 -8.95
CA VAL A 67 12.48 -10.65 -8.62
C VAL A 67 11.32 -10.58 -9.62
N GLN A 68 11.62 -10.68 -10.92
CA GLN A 68 10.61 -10.65 -11.97
C GLN A 68 9.67 -11.86 -11.92
N ARG A 69 10.17 -13.04 -11.61
CA ARG A 69 9.36 -14.27 -11.49
C ARG A 69 8.42 -14.19 -10.30
N VAL A 70 8.95 -13.81 -9.12
CA VAL A 70 8.15 -13.67 -7.90
C VAL A 70 7.08 -12.61 -8.09
N GLY A 71 7.46 -11.45 -8.63
CA GLY A 71 6.53 -10.35 -8.90
C GLY A 71 5.40 -10.74 -9.87
N ARG A 72 5.72 -11.39 -10.99
CA ARG A 72 4.70 -11.86 -11.95
C ARG A 72 3.75 -12.89 -11.33
N ASN A 73 4.25 -13.81 -10.51
CA ASN A 73 3.39 -14.80 -9.84
C ASN A 73 2.40 -14.10 -8.89
N LEU A 74 2.86 -13.11 -8.13
CA LEU A 74 2.01 -12.31 -7.26
C LEU A 74 0.98 -11.50 -8.05
N ALA A 75 1.41 -10.79 -9.11
CA ALA A 75 0.52 -10.02 -9.97
C ALA A 75 -0.60 -10.89 -10.56
N ASN A 76 -0.26 -12.06 -11.10
CA ASN A 76 -1.23 -13.01 -11.66
C ASN A 76 -2.24 -13.50 -10.60
N ALA A 77 -1.76 -13.80 -9.38
CA ALA A 77 -2.61 -14.23 -8.28
C ALA A 77 -3.59 -13.11 -7.85
N VAL A 78 -3.08 -11.89 -7.72
CA VAL A 78 -3.86 -10.70 -7.37
C VAL A 78 -4.90 -10.38 -8.43
N GLU A 79 -4.53 -10.34 -9.71
CA GLU A 79 -5.48 -10.08 -10.80
C GLU A 79 -6.56 -11.16 -10.88
N THR A 80 -6.18 -12.43 -10.67
CA THR A 80 -7.14 -13.54 -10.61
C THR A 80 -8.12 -13.33 -9.45
N TYR A 81 -7.62 -12.95 -8.28
CA TYR A 81 -8.46 -12.65 -7.13
C TYR A 81 -9.41 -11.48 -7.44
N LEU A 82 -8.90 -10.37 -7.94
CA LEU A 82 -9.70 -9.17 -8.25
C LEU A 82 -10.81 -9.48 -9.27
N ARG A 83 -10.47 -10.23 -10.33
CA ARG A 83 -11.44 -10.65 -11.37
C ARG A 83 -12.57 -11.48 -10.80
N ASN A 84 -12.26 -12.41 -9.91
CA ASN A 84 -13.23 -13.36 -9.38
C ASN A 84 -14.08 -12.80 -8.22
N ASN A 85 -13.71 -11.65 -7.67
CA ASN A 85 -14.36 -11.07 -6.49
C ASN A 85 -15.02 -9.71 -6.75
N GLY A 86 -15.30 -9.38 -8.01
CA GLY A 86 -16.06 -8.16 -8.36
C GLY A 86 -15.21 -6.89 -8.49
N TYR A 87 -13.89 -7.01 -8.50
CA TYR A 87 -12.95 -5.90 -8.66
C TYR A 87 -12.24 -5.88 -10.02
N ALA A 88 -12.83 -6.49 -11.05
CA ALA A 88 -12.19 -6.64 -12.36
C ALA A 88 -11.76 -5.28 -12.98
N ASN A 89 -12.51 -4.21 -12.74
CA ASN A 89 -12.18 -2.88 -13.23
C ASN A 89 -10.88 -2.32 -12.63
N GLU A 90 -10.51 -2.72 -11.42
CA GLU A 90 -9.28 -2.28 -10.77
C GLU A 90 -8.03 -2.80 -11.49
N ILE A 91 -8.14 -3.90 -12.22
CA ILE A 91 -7.02 -4.49 -12.97
C ILE A 91 -6.50 -3.51 -14.03
N ASN A 92 -7.38 -2.69 -14.61
CA ASN A 92 -7.00 -1.71 -15.63
C ASN A 92 -6.04 -0.62 -15.09
N ASN A 93 -5.98 -0.45 -13.78
CA ASN A 93 -5.08 0.48 -13.13
C ASN A 93 -3.64 -0.05 -13.01
N PHE A 94 -3.41 -1.33 -13.27
CA PHE A 94 -2.10 -1.94 -13.10
C PHE A 94 -1.39 -2.19 -14.44
N LYS A 95 -0.13 -1.70 -14.51
CA LYS A 95 0.84 -2.01 -15.55
C LYS A 95 2.11 -2.48 -14.82
N TRP A 96 2.10 -3.74 -14.41
CA TRP A 96 3.12 -4.32 -13.54
C TRP A 96 4.52 -4.24 -14.15
N GLU A 97 5.44 -3.69 -13.38
CA GLU A 97 6.87 -3.70 -13.68
C GLU A 97 7.65 -4.08 -12.42
N PHE A 98 8.63 -4.96 -12.58
CA PHE A 98 9.45 -5.49 -11.50
C PHE A 98 10.92 -5.24 -11.82
N ASN A 99 11.57 -4.38 -11.06
CA ASN A 99 12.95 -3.98 -11.28
C ASN A 99 13.80 -4.27 -10.05
N LEU A 100 15.02 -4.78 -10.29
CA LEU A 100 16.07 -4.86 -9.29
C LEU A 100 17.08 -3.76 -9.60
N VAL A 101 17.46 -2.96 -8.59
CA VAL A 101 18.41 -1.86 -8.72
C VAL A 101 19.59 -2.04 -7.76
N GLN A 102 20.75 -1.50 -8.19
CA GLN A 102 21.97 -1.50 -7.39
C GLN A 102 21.87 -0.45 -6.29
N ASP A 103 21.42 -0.88 -5.13
CA ASP A 103 21.42 -0.09 -3.90
C ASP A 103 21.70 -1.02 -2.73
N LYS A 104 22.52 -0.55 -1.77
CA LYS A 104 22.91 -1.31 -0.59
C LYS A 104 21.88 -1.25 0.54
N GLN A 105 20.90 -0.37 0.43
CA GLN A 105 19.80 -0.26 1.39
C GLN A 105 18.91 -1.49 1.30
N ALA A 106 18.46 -1.99 2.45
CA ALA A 106 17.46 -3.05 2.49
C ALA A 106 16.08 -2.41 2.30
N ASN A 107 15.65 -2.24 1.04
CA ASN A 107 14.38 -1.61 0.71
C ASN A 107 13.71 -2.22 -0.52
N ALA A 108 12.40 -2.05 -0.59
CA ALA A 108 11.56 -2.24 -1.77
C ALA A 108 10.38 -1.28 -1.68
N PHE A 109 9.78 -0.93 -2.80
CA PHE A 109 8.56 -0.12 -2.82
C PHE A 109 7.69 -0.45 -4.04
N CYS A 110 6.40 -0.19 -3.93
CA CYS A 110 5.45 -0.24 -5.02
C CYS A 110 4.77 1.13 -5.18
N MET A 111 5.00 1.78 -6.32
CA MET A 111 4.24 2.98 -6.67
C MET A 111 2.88 2.61 -7.26
N PRO A 112 1.86 3.49 -7.13
CA PRO A 112 0.56 3.29 -7.78
C PRO A 112 0.71 2.88 -9.24
N GLY A 113 -0.12 1.95 -9.69
CA GLY A 113 -0.02 1.38 -11.04
C GLY A 113 0.87 0.14 -11.14
N GLY A 114 1.42 -0.36 -10.02
CA GLY A 114 2.17 -1.62 -9.99
C GLY A 114 3.63 -1.48 -10.44
N LYS A 115 4.25 -0.33 -10.20
CA LYS A 115 5.67 -0.08 -10.47
C LYS A 115 6.50 -0.48 -9.26
N ILE A 116 7.08 -1.66 -9.29
CA ILE A 116 7.80 -2.25 -8.16
C ILE A 116 9.30 -2.19 -8.40
N VAL A 117 10.01 -1.69 -7.39
CA VAL A 117 11.46 -1.65 -7.34
C VAL A 117 11.94 -2.37 -6.09
N VAL A 118 12.92 -3.24 -6.27
CA VAL A 118 13.63 -3.95 -5.20
C VAL A 118 15.08 -3.50 -5.23
N TYR A 119 15.65 -3.23 -4.07
CA TYR A 119 17.06 -2.91 -3.92
C TYR A 119 17.86 -4.19 -3.64
N GLU A 120 19.04 -4.32 -4.25
CA GLU A 120 19.91 -5.50 -4.03
C GLU A 120 20.20 -5.74 -2.55
N GLY A 121 20.30 -4.67 -1.76
CA GLY A 121 20.53 -4.74 -0.31
C GLY A 121 19.43 -5.43 0.49
N LEU A 122 18.24 -5.65 -0.08
CA LEU A 122 17.16 -6.40 0.55
C LEU A 122 17.38 -7.92 0.45
N LEU A 123 18.02 -8.40 -0.62
CA LEU A 123 18.12 -9.83 -0.94
C LEU A 123 18.83 -10.67 0.14
N PRO A 124 19.89 -10.20 0.82
CA PRO A 124 20.49 -10.92 1.95
C PRO A 124 19.53 -11.20 3.11
N TYR A 125 18.49 -10.37 3.27
CA TYR A 125 17.48 -10.53 4.32
C TYR A 125 16.33 -11.44 3.89
N THR A 126 15.92 -11.39 2.63
CA THR A 126 14.88 -12.29 2.12
C THR A 126 15.37 -13.72 2.02
N GLN A 127 16.62 -13.93 1.57
CA GLN A 127 17.31 -15.22 1.45
C GLN A 127 16.68 -16.23 0.49
N ASN A 128 15.35 -16.17 0.26
CA ASN A 128 14.61 -17.08 -0.60
C ASN A 128 13.41 -16.38 -1.27
N GLU A 129 12.83 -17.04 -2.27
CA GLU A 129 11.69 -16.51 -3.02
C GLU A 129 10.43 -16.34 -2.17
N ALA A 130 10.19 -17.20 -1.18
CA ALA A 130 9.01 -17.09 -0.33
C ALA A 130 9.07 -15.84 0.57
N SER A 131 10.21 -15.57 1.18
CA SER A 131 10.41 -14.33 1.94
C SER A 131 10.37 -13.08 1.04
N LEU A 132 10.92 -13.16 -0.19
CA LEU A 132 10.78 -12.06 -1.15
C LEU A 132 9.31 -11.85 -1.54
N ALA A 133 8.54 -12.92 -1.71
CA ALA A 133 7.11 -12.84 -2.00
C ALA A 133 6.29 -12.21 -0.87
N ILE A 134 6.70 -12.41 0.39
CA ILE A 134 6.08 -11.71 1.53
C ILE A 134 6.28 -10.21 1.42
N VAL A 135 7.51 -9.75 1.12
CA VAL A 135 7.79 -8.32 0.96
C VAL A 135 7.03 -7.75 -0.24
N LEU A 136 7.16 -8.37 -1.41
CA LEU A 136 6.48 -7.89 -2.62
C LEU A 136 4.96 -7.98 -2.51
N GLY A 137 4.43 -8.96 -1.79
CA GLY A 137 3.02 -9.08 -1.47
C GLY A 137 2.52 -7.91 -0.62
N HIS A 138 3.30 -7.50 0.38
CA HIS A 138 3.05 -6.32 1.21
C HIS A 138 3.03 -5.03 0.36
N GLU A 139 4.03 -4.85 -0.51
CA GLU A 139 4.10 -3.70 -1.41
C GLU A 139 2.92 -3.65 -2.40
N ILE A 140 2.58 -4.80 -2.99
CA ILE A 140 1.42 -4.93 -3.88
C ILE A 140 0.12 -4.65 -3.13
N ALA A 141 0.02 -5.06 -1.85
CA ALA A 141 -1.15 -4.79 -1.03
C ALA A 141 -1.37 -3.28 -0.81
N HIS A 142 -0.29 -2.50 -0.60
CA HIS A 142 -0.40 -1.04 -0.54
C HIS A 142 -0.99 -0.45 -1.82
N ALA A 143 -0.60 -0.96 -3.00
CA ALA A 143 -1.13 -0.49 -4.28
C ALA A 143 -2.59 -0.93 -4.49
N VAL A 144 -2.95 -2.17 -4.17
CA VAL A 144 -4.32 -2.71 -4.30
C VAL A 144 -5.29 -2.04 -3.33
N ALA A 145 -4.85 -1.79 -2.09
CA ALA A 145 -5.63 -1.07 -1.09
C ALA A 145 -5.65 0.45 -1.31
N LYS A 146 -4.94 0.97 -2.32
CA LYS A 146 -4.84 2.39 -2.65
C LYS A 146 -4.37 3.25 -1.47
N HIS A 147 -3.48 2.73 -0.63
CA HIS A 147 -3.01 3.44 0.57
C HIS A 147 -2.36 4.79 0.23
N SER A 148 -1.65 4.89 -0.91
CA SER A 148 -1.08 6.16 -1.38
C SER A 148 -2.17 7.20 -1.67
N ALA A 149 -3.26 6.80 -2.34
CA ALA A 149 -4.38 7.69 -2.62
C ALA A 149 -5.09 8.14 -1.34
N GLU A 150 -5.24 7.22 -0.38
CA GLU A 150 -5.81 7.54 0.95
C GLU A 150 -4.93 8.54 1.69
N GLN A 151 -3.61 8.36 1.67
CA GLN A 151 -2.67 9.28 2.33
C GLN A 151 -2.64 10.66 1.67
N ILE A 152 -2.64 10.71 0.33
CA ILE A 152 -2.76 11.97 -0.42
C ILE A 152 -4.06 12.68 -0.07
N THR A 153 -5.18 11.96 -0.03
CA THR A 153 -6.48 12.52 0.36
C THR A 153 -6.44 13.13 1.77
N LYS A 154 -5.78 12.46 2.73
CA LYS A 154 -5.59 12.99 4.08
C LYS A 154 -4.78 14.29 4.07
N GLN A 155 -3.69 14.34 3.31
CA GLN A 155 -2.85 15.54 3.19
C GLN A 155 -3.62 16.69 2.55
N MET A 156 -4.38 16.43 1.47
CA MET A 156 -5.24 17.43 0.83
C MET A 156 -6.28 18.00 1.79
N ASN A 157 -6.94 17.14 2.56
CA ASN A 157 -7.94 17.55 3.55
C ASN A 157 -7.32 18.36 4.69
N GLN A 158 -6.12 18.02 5.14
CA GLN A 158 -5.39 18.79 6.15
C GLN A 158 -5.00 20.17 5.62
N GLN A 159 -4.51 20.27 4.38
CA GLN A 159 -4.16 21.55 3.75
C GLN A 159 -5.40 22.42 3.53
N MET A 160 -6.52 21.84 3.08
CA MET A 160 -7.78 22.57 2.97
C MET A 160 -8.26 23.07 4.34
N GLY A 161 -8.18 22.25 5.39
CA GLY A 161 -8.53 22.63 6.75
C GLY A 161 -7.69 23.79 7.27
N THR A 162 -6.38 23.77 7.05
CA THR A 162 -5.47 24.86 7.42
C THR A 162 -5.67 26.10 6.57
N ASN A 163 -5.98 25.94 5.26
CA ASN A 163 -6.26 27.06 4.38
C ASN A 163 -7.61 27.72 4.67
N ILE A 164 -8.64 26.96 5.07
CA ILE A 164 -9.92 27.54 5.53
C ILE A 164 -9.70 28.39 6.79
N LEU A 165 -8.88 27.95 7.73
CA LEU A 165 -8.49 28.77 8.88
C LEU A 165 -7.61 29.97 8.48
N GLY A 166 -6.75 29.81 7.47
CA GLY A 166 -5.88 30.89 6.96
C GLY A 166 -6.58 31.84 5.97
N THR A 167 -7.57 31.35 5.20
CA THR A 167 -8.32 32.15 4.20
C THR A 167 -9.33 33.09 4.88
N VAL A 168 -9.73 32.80 6.11
CA VAL A 168 -10.42 33.83 6.95
C VAL A 168 -9.46 34.97 7.24
N LEU A 169 -8.15 34.80 7.09
CA LEU A 169 -7.12 35.82 7.34
C LEU A 169 -6.42 36.37 6.08
N ASN A 170 -6.40 35.62 4.93
CA ASN A 170 -5.81 36.10 3.68
C ASN A 170 -6.35 35.31 2.49
N SER A 171 -7.05 35.99 1.59
CA SER A 171 -7.61 35.42 0.35
C SER A 171 -6.55 35.27 -0.75
N THR A 172 -6.06 34.05 -0.98
CA THR A 172 -5.61 33.59 -2.30
C THR A 172 -5.68 32.07 -2.33
N GLY A 173 -6.68 31.55 -3.05
CA GLY A 173 -6.94 30.13 -3.13
C GLY A 173 -6.10 29.47 -4.20
N GLY A 174 -5.68 28.28 -3.91
CA GLY A 174 -5.14 27.30 -4.83
C GLY A 174 -4.91 26.04 -4.02
N SER A 175 -5.68 25.02 -4.25
CA SER A 175 -5.63 23.87 -3.36
C SER A 175 -5.95 22.58 -4.09
N GLY A 176 -5.29 21.51 -3.75
CA GLY A 176 -5.64 20.16 -4.10
C GLY A 176 -4.62 19.47 -4.98
N VAL A 177 -5.08 18.75 -6.00
CA VAL A 177 -4.24 17.92 -6.87
C VAL A 177 -3.17 18.72 -7.60
N GLY A 178 -3.44 19.99 -7.94
CA GLY A 178 -2.48 20.90 -8.58
C GLY A 178 -1.26 21.17 -7.69
N ASP A 179 -1.45 21.36 -6.39
CA ASP A 179 -0.36 21.59 -5.45
C ASP A 179 0.52 20.33 -5.30
N ILE A 180 -0.10 19.16 -5.24
CA ILE A 180 0.63 17.89 -5.19
C ILE A 180 1.38 17.65 -6.52
N ALA A 181 0.76 17.94 -7.66
CA ALA A 181 1.43 17.84 -8.96
C ALA A 181 2.67 18.74 -9.03
N SER A 182 2.58 19.98 -8.51
CA SER A 182 3.70 20.90 -8.43
C SER A 182 4.79 20.41 -7.48
N GLN A 183 4.43 19.79 -6.36
CA GLN A 183 5.38 19.18 -5.43
C GLN A 183 6.08 17.97 -6.03
N VAL A 184 5.38 17.11 -6.76
CA VAL A 184 5.98 15.98 -7.50
C VAL A 184 6.96 16.49 -8.56
N ALA A 185 6.54 17.48 -9.35
CA ALA A 185 7.39 18.09 -10.38
C ALA A 185 8.63 18.75 -9.77
N GLY A 186 8.48 19.44 -8.63
CA GLY A 186 9.55 20.09 -7.87
C GLY A 186 10.44 19.12 -7.07
N GLY A 187 10.08 17.84 -6.98
CA GLY A 187 10.82 16.85 -6.19
C GLY A 187 10.57 16.90 -4.68
N TYR A 188 9.58 17.68 -4.22
CA TYR A 188 9.22 17.82 -2.80
C TYR A 188 8.24 16.72 -2.33
N PHE A 189 7.56 16.04 -3.24
CA PHE A 189 6.68 14.92 -2.96
C PHE A 189 7.27 13.64 -3.53
N SER A 190 7.20 12.55 -2.77
CA SER A 190 7.60 11.22 -3.25
C SER A 190 6.66 10.15 -2.73
N PHE A 191 6.17 9.29 -3.64
CA PHE A 191 5.39 8.10 -3.26
C PHE A 191 6.22 7.14 -2.41
N ARG A 192 7.54 7.11 -2.59
CA ARG A 192 8.46 6.26 -1.81
C ARG A 192 8.58 6.69 -0.36
N ASN A 193 8.37 7.98 -0.08
CA ASN A 193 8.53 8.55 1.25
C ASN A 193 7.19 8.74 1.97
N LEU A 194 6.09 8.21 1.40
CA LEU A 194 4.79 8.24 2.05
C LEU A 194 4.81 7.37 3.30
N LYS A 195 4.53 7.99 4.44
CA LYS A 195 4.37 7.26 5.71
C LYS A 195 2.93 6.80 5.84
N TYR A 196 2.76 5.51 5.94
CA TYR A 196 1.45 4.89 6.13
C TYR A 196 1.06 4.82 7.61
N SER A 197 -0.23 4.78 7.89
CA SER A 197 -0.72 4.56 9.24
C SER A 197 -0.44 3.11 9.67
N ARG A 198 -0.41 2.87 10.99
CA ARG A 198 -0.27 1.49 11.51
C ARG A 198 -1.38 0.56 11.00
N ASP A 199 -2.57 1.10 10.76
CA ASP A 199 -3.69 0.33 10.22
C ASP A 199 -3.45 -0.04 8.75
N ASN A 200 -2.90 0.90 7.94
CA ASN A 200 -2.51 0.60 6.56
C ASN A 200 -1.41 -0.46 6.51
N GLU A 201 -0.40 -0.37 7.40
CA GLU A 201 0.66 -1.37 7.51
C GLU A 201 0.11 -2.76 7.88
N SER A 202 -0.77 -2.80 8.88
CA SER A 202 -1.42 -4.03 9.32
C SER A 202 -2.31 -4.64 8.22
N GLU A 203 -3.02 -3.81 7.45
CA GLU A 203 -3.81 -4.23 6.31
C GLU A 203 -2.92 -4.75 5.18
N ALA A 204 -1.80 -4.07 4.89
CA ALA A 204 -0.84 -4.51 3.89
C ALA A 204 -0.16 -5.83 4.27
N ASP A 205 0.17 -6.04 5.54
CA ASP A 205 0.68 -7.32 6.04
C ASP A 205 -0.31 -8.46 5.86
N TYR A 206 -1.58 -8.24 6.26
CA TYR A 206 -2.62 -9.25 6.12
C TYR A 206 -2.88 -9.62 4.66
N MET A 207 -3.07 -8.61 3.81
CA MET A 207 -3.32 -8.82 2.38
C MET A 207 -2.10 -9.45 1.70
N GLY A 208 -0.90 -8.94 1.99
CA GLY A 208 0.35 -9.42 1.41
C GLY A 208 0.64 -10.89 1.74
N LEU A 209 0.35 -11.30 2.97
CA LEU A 209 0.47 -12.68 3.42
C LEU A 209 -0.44 -13.61 2.58
N ILE A 210 -1.69 -13.19 2.35
CA ILE A 210 -2.66 -13.94 1.56
C ILE A 210 -2.28 -13.94 0.07
N PHE A 211 -1.81 -12.81 -0.48
CA PHE A 211 -1.34 -12.73 -1.86
C PHE A 211 -0.14 -13.63 -2.12
N ALA A 212 0.82 -13.69 -1.17
CA ALA A 212 1.94 -14.62 -1.28
C ALA A 212 1.47 -16.09 -1.30
N ALA A 213 0.51 -16.44 -0.41
CA ALA A 213 -0.08 -17.77 -0.37
C ALA A 213 -0.82 -18.13 -1.67
N MET A 214 -1.63 -17.22 -2.22
CA MET A 214 -2.32 -17.38 -3.51
C MET A 214 -1.34 -17.58 -4.67
N ALA A 215 -0.18 -16.91 -4.62
CA ALA A 215 0.88 -17.03 -5.61
C ALA A 215 1.72 -18.32 -5.45
N GLY A 216 1.38 -19.17 -4.49
CA GLY A 216 2.05 -20.45 -4.24
C GLY A 216 3.33 -20.35 -3.41
N TYR A 217 3.50 -19.28 -2.64
CA TYR A 217 4.59 -19.11 -1.70
C TYR A 217 4.10 -19.38 -0.28
N ASP A 218 4.87 -20.19 0.46
CA ASP A 218 4.52 -20.57 1.83
C ASP A 218 4.49 -19.34 2.76
N PRO A 219 3.30 -18.97 3.30
CA PRO A 219 3.15 -17.79 4.12
C PRO A 219 3.86 -17.89 5.48
N ALA A 220 4.22 -19.08 5.95
CA ALA A 220 4.97 -19.27 7.20
C ALA A 220 6.34 -18.58 7.17
N ASN A 221 6.91 -18.37 5.98
CA ASN A 221 8.16 -17.62 5.79
C ASN A 221 8.07 -16.16 6.29
N ALA A 222 6.88 -15.59 6.44
CA ALA A 222 6.71 -14.23 6.95
C ALA A 222 7.24 -14.08 8.38
N VAL A 223 7.01 -15.06 9.24
CA VAL A 223 7.47 -15.01 10.64
C VAL A 223 9.00 -14.94 10.71
N THR A 224 9.68 -15.85 10.02
CA THR A 224 11.14 -15.90 10.02
C THR A 224 11.78 -14.73 9.33
N PHE A 225 11.15 -14.21 8.25
CA PHE A 225 11.61 -12.99 7.57
C PHE A 225 11.55 -11.78 8.51
N TRP A 226 10.41 -11.50 9.14
CA TRP A 226 10.27 -10.35 10.04
C TRP A 226 11.11 -10.47 11.30
N GLN A 227 11.38 -11.69 11.79
CA GLN A 227 12.34 -11.91 12.88
C GLN A 227 13.77 -11.53 12.45
N ARG A 228 14.21 -11.91 11.23
CA ARG A 228 15.51 -11.50 10.68
C ARG A 228 15.61 -9.99 10.53
N MET A 229 14.55 -9.36 9.98
CA MET A 229 14.50 -7.91 9.82
C MET A 229 14.58 -7.19 11.17
N ALA A 230 13.84 -7.63 12.19
CA ALA A 230 13.89 -7.06 13.53
C ALA A 230 15.28 -7.21 14.18
N ALA A 231 15.95 -8.34 14.00
CA ALA A 231 17.31 -8.55 14.49
C ALA A 231 18.35 -7.64 13.79
N ALA A 232 18.10 -7.29 12.52
CA ALA A 232 18.98 -6.42 11.74
C ALA A 232 18.84 -4.93 12.11
N THR A 233 17.80 -4.53 12.82
CA THR A 233 17.49 -3.12 13.17
C THR A 233 18.58 -2.49 14.06
N ASN A 234 19.36 -3.30 14.77
CA ASN A 234 20.53 -2.84 15.53
C ASN A 234 21.72 -2.40 14.65
N SER A 235 21.66 -2.69 13.35
CA SER A 235 22.60 -2.17 12.35
C SER A 235 21.84 -1.14 11.48
N SER A 236 22.21 0.13 11.53
CA SER A 236 21.62 1.35 10.95
C SER A 236 21.36 1.36 9.43
N ARG A 237 21.00 0.26 8.78
CA ARG A 237 20.93 0.11 7.32
C ARG A 237 19.60 -0.33 6.74
N SER A 238 18.55 -0.50 7.55
CA SER A 238 17.28 -1.01 7.06
C SER A 238 16.26 0.12 6.92
N GLU A 239 16.14 0.68 5.72
CA GLU A 239 15.17 1.72 5.41
C GLU A 239 13.74 1.19 5.37
N ILE A 240 13.57 -0.08 4.97
CA ILE A 240 12.25 -0.74 4.98
C ILE A 240 11.60 -0.74 6.37
N LEU A 241 12.39 -0.73 7.45
CA LEU A 241 11.87 -0.65 8.82
C LEU A 241 11.58 0.79 9.26
N SER A 242 12.17 1.80 8.61
CA SER A 242 11.84 3.21 8.87
C SER A 242 10.56 3.63 8.14
N ASP A 243 10.35 3.09 6.95
CA ASP A 243 9.18 3.39 6.12
C ASP A 243 7.98 2.50 6.52
N HIS A 244 8.26 1.27 6.93
CA HIS A 244 7.27 0.27 7.40
C HIS A 244 7.64 -0.22 8.81
N PRO A 245 7.36 0.57 9.87
CA PRO A 245 7.78 0.24 11.22
C PRO A 245 7.28 -1.15 11.66
N SER A 246 8.22 -2.04 12.01
CA SER A 246 7.89 -3.31 12.62
C SER A 246 7.94 -3.19 14.13
N ASP A 247 6.84 -3.42 14.80
CA ASP A 247 6.81 -3.65 16.24
C ASP A 247 6.63 -5.17 16.54
N ALA A 248 6.83 -5.56 17.78
CA ALA A 248 6.61 -6.95 18.21
C ALA A 248 5.19 -7.46 17.85
N ARG A 249 4.21 -6.55 17.76
CA ARG A 249 2.83 -6.86 17.40
C ARG A 249 2.69 -7.30 15.93
N ARG A 250 3.57 -6.82 15.03
CA ARG A 250 3.56 -7.26 13.62
C ARG A 250 3.72 -8.77 13.52
N ILE A 251 4.73 -9.34 14.19
CA ILE A 251 5.00 -10.78 14.19
C ILE A 251 3.86 -11.57 14.85
N GLU A 252 3.30 -11.05 15.94
CA GLU A 252 2.15 -11.68 16.60
C GLU A 252 0.90 -11.68 15.70
N ASN A 253 0.64 -10.58 15.02
CA ASN A 253 -0.48 -10.47 14.09
C ASN A 253 -0.31 -11.43 12.91
N ILE A 254 0.89 -11.49 12.31
CA ILE A 254 1.19 -12.44 11.24
C ILE A 254 0.91 -13.87 11.70
N LYS A 255 1.39 -14.28 12.89
CA LYS A 255 1.09 -15.61 13.45
C LYS A 255 -0.41 -15.89 13.59
N LYS A 256 -1.20 -14.88 13.95
CA LYS A 256 -2.67 -15.00 14.05
C LYS A 256 -3.35 -15.17 12.69
N TRP A 257 -2.76 -14.59 11.63
CA TRP A 257 -3.33 -14.64 10.27
C TRP A 257 -2.83 -15.84 9.45
N LEU A 258 -1.75 -16.51 9.89
CA LEU A 258 -1.23 -17.69 9.18
C LEU A 258 -2.31 -18.74 8.87
N PRO A 259 -3.16 -19.17 9.83
CA PRO A 259 -4.19 -20.18 9.54
C PRO A 259 -5.20 -19.74 8.47
N GLU A 260 -5.42 -18.44 8.33
CA GLU A 260 -6.25 -17.90 7.24
C GLU A 260 -5.49 -17.92 5.92
N ALA A 261 -4.24 -17.44 5.90
CA ALA A 261 -3.41 -17.41 4.70
C ALA A 261 -3.14 -18.82 4.15
N GLU A 262 -2.97 -19.81 5.02
CA GLU A 262 -2.76 -21.22 4.63
C GLU A 262 -3.93 -21.80 3.84
N LYS A 263 -5.15 -21.31 4.00
CA LYS A 263 -6.31 -21.73 3.19
C LYS A 263 -6.15 -21.37 1.71
N TYR A 264 -5.35 -20.36 1.41
CA TYR A 264 -5.04 -19.90 0.04
C TYR A 264 -3.77 -20.54 -0.52
N TYR A 265 -2.96 -21.16 0.34
CA TYR A 265 -1.70 -21.78 -0.07
C TYR A 265 -1.94 -23.18 -0.64
N ARG A 266 -1.61 -23.39 -1.92
CA ARG A 266 -1.75 -24.67 -2.61
C ARG A 266 -0.42 -25.33 -3.01
N GLY A 267 0.70 -24.72 -2.59
CA GLY A 267 2.03 -25.17 -2.98
C GLY A 267 2.36 -24.92 -4.47
N ARG A 268 3.65 -24.78 -4.78
CA ARG A 268 4.13 -24.68 -6.17
C ARG A 268 4.15 -26.08 -6.79
N GLY A 269 3.18 -26.39 -7.61
CA GLY A 269 3.12 -27.70 -8.29
C GLY A 269 1.72 -28.26 -8.49
N SER A 270 0.72 -27.72 -7.82
CA SER A 270 -0.66 -28.07 -8.11
C SER A 270 -1.15 -27.26 -9.31
N ASN A 271 -0.88 -27.74 -10.52
CA ASN A 271 -1.40 -27.21 -11.79
C ASN A 271 -2.93 -27.39 -11.93
N ARG A 272 -3.69 -27.17 -10.86
CA ARG A 272 -5.14 -27.06 -10.92
C ARG A 272 -5.55 -25.66 -10.52
N VAL A 273 -5.61 -24.78 -11.51
CA VAL A 273 -6.56 -23.66 -11.48
C VAL A 273 -7.94 -24.34 -11.53
N SER A 274 -8.42 -24.80 -10.39
CA SER A 274 -9.79 -25.21 -10.25
C SER A 274 -10.63 -23.93 -10.38
N SER A 275 -11.64 -23.98 -11.24
CA SER A 275 -12.63 -22.93 -11.45
C SER A 275 -13.52 -22.65 -10.21
N THR A 276 -13.25 -23.31 -9.10
CA THR A 276 -13.83 -22.99 -7.80
C THR A 276 -13.04 -21.85 -7.18
N GLY A 277 -13.67 -20.68 -7.13
CA GLY A 277 -13.07 -19.43 -6.58
C GLY A 277 -12.44 -19.62 -5.21
N TYR A 278 -11.49 -18.72 -4.91
CA TYR A 278 -10.91 -18.62 -3.56
C TYR A 278 -12.02 -18.40 -2.53
N PRO A 279 -11.88 -18.96 -1.29
CA PRO A 279 -12.85 -18.73 -0.23
C PRO A 279 -13.07 -17.23 -0.06
N GLN A 280 -14.32 -16.80 -0.07
CA GLN A 280 -14.66 -15.41 0.25
C GLN A 280 -14.29 -15.18 1.73
N SER A 281 -13.48 -14.16 2.00
CA SER A 281 -13.25 -13.72 3.37
C SER A 281 -14.57 -13.18 3.91
N SER A 282 -15.21 -13.93 4.80
CA SER A 282 -16.49 -13.54 5.43
C SER A 282 -16.29 -12.60 6.62
N LYS A 283 -15.05 -12.20 6.91
CA LYS A 283 -14.74 -11.38 8.09
C LYS A 283 -14.26 -10.00 7.68
N THR A 284 -15.06 -8.98 7.99
CA THR A 284 -14.56 -7.61 8.08
C THR A 284 -13.42 -7.59 9.10
N LEU A 285 -12.22 -7.29 8.68
CA LEU A 285 -11.07 -7.21 9.57
C LEU A 285 -11.23 -5.95 10.43
N HIS A 286 -11.54 -6.12 11.72
CA HIS A 286 -11.49 -5.03 12.69
C HIS A 286 -10.02 -4.73 13.02
N ILE A 287 -9.42 -3.81 12.25
CA ILE A 287 -8.08 -3.29 12.50
C ILE A 287 -8.23 -2.07 13.42
N GLY A 288 -7.80 -2.20 14.66
CA GLY A 288 -7.70 -1.09 15.60
C GLY A 288 -8.95 -0.83 16.45
N GLY A 289 -9.05 -1.48 17.59
CA GLY A 289 -9.89 -1.03 18.71
C GLY A 289 -9.21 0.13 19.45
N SER A 290 -9.63 1.36 19.19
CA SER A 290 -9.31 2.50 20.06
C SER A 290 -9.98 2.26 21.42
N SER A 291 -9.23 1.79 22.41
CA SER A 291 -9.66 1.83 23.80
C SER A 291 -9.65 3.30 24.27
N SER A 292 -10.81 3.94 24.22
CA SER A 292 -11.03 5.17 24.98
C SER A 292 -10.94 4.83 26.47
N SER A 293 -9.82 5.15 27.10
CA SER A 293 -9.70 5.10 28.55
C SER A 293 -10.67 6.13 29.14
N LYS A 294 -11.77 5.65 29.73
CA LYS A 294 -12.59 6.43 30.63
C LYS A 294 -11.71 6.86 31.80
N ARG A 295 -11.33 8.14 31.84
CA ARG A 295 -10.84 8.77 33.07
C ARG A 295 -11.98 8.74 34.09
N SER A 296 -11.87 7.85 35.06
CA SER A 296 -12.66 7.88 36.29
C SER A 296 -12.24 9.11 37.10
N ASN A 297 -13.10 10.12 37.13
CA ASN A 297 -13.06 11.14 38.17
C ASN A 297 -13.51 10.50 39.49
N ARG A 298 -12.60 10.33 40.43
CA ARG A 298 -12.92 10.22 41.88
C ARG A 298 -12.17 11.30 42.60
N ARG A 299 -12.97 12.08 43.25
CA ARG A 299 -12.80 13.06 44.36
C ARG A 299 -11.45 13.03 45.06
#